data_43672914302519bee0ac85c10a7df821
#
_entry.id   43672914302519bee0ac85c10a7df821
#
_cell.length_a   1.000
_cell.length_b   1.000
_cell.length_c   1.000
_cell.angle_alpha   90.00
_cell.angle_beta   90.00
_cell.angle_gamma   90.00
#
_symmetry.space_group_name_H-M   'P 1'
#
loop_
_entity.id
_entity.type
_entity.pdbx_description
1 polymer ?
#
loop_
_entity_poly.entity_id
_entity_poly.type
_entity_poly.pdbx_seq_one_letter_code
_entity_poly.pdbx_strand_id
1 'polypeptide(L)'
;MENHHSGKTVLKLQEKHSVRRADGLGKVKLLDQLREALRARHYSRRTEQTYCLWGKRFIYFHHVRHPAEMSESEVNAFLTHLAVKENVSASTQNQALSALLFLYRYVLDRKIGDLGELIRARKPQRVPVVMTREEVKALLGCLTGDKWLMASILYGAGLRLMECLCLRVQDVDFGRNEITVRSGKGEKDRITMLPESLKEPLQDHLRKVKAIHQKDLTEGWGRVQMPEALDRKYPNAPKDWRWQWVFPQEKRWQNSRTGEEGRHHVHETILQRSVREAVRKAGIVKHVGCHTFRHSFATHLLEGGYDIRTIQELLGHKNVSTTMIYTGMCQ
;
A
#
# COMPACT_ATOMS: atom_id res chain seq x y z
N MET A 1 -25.88 55.82 -9.38
CA MET A 1 -24.60 55.86 -10.12
C MET A 1 -23.79 54.72 -9.58
N GLU A 2 -23.87 53.56 -10.26
CA GLU A 2 -22.81 53.05 -11.16
C GLU A 2 -21.64 52.46 -10.38
N ASN A 3 -21.13 51.27 -10.54
CA ASN A 3 -21.21 50.17 -11.54
C ASN A 3 -20.63 48.91 -10.89
N HIS A 4 -21.23 47.80 -11.04
CA HIS A 4 -20.91 46.62 -11.88
C HIS A 4 -19.43 46.38 -12.31
N HIS A 5 -19.13 45.10 -12.26
CA HIS A 5 -18.07 44.27 -12.83
C HIS A 5 -17.01 43.79 -11.82
N SER A 6 -17.05 42.49 -11.45
CA SER A 6 -16.30 41.49 -12.18
C SER A 6 -16.55 40.10 -11.65
N GLY A 7 -17.47 39.41 -12.20
CA GLY A 7 -17.48 37.94 -12.22
C GLY A 7 -17.12 37.50 -13.63
N LYS A 8 -15.94 36.95 -13.84
CA LYS A 8 -15.55 36.13 -15.02
C LYS A 8 -14.02 36.04 -15.11
N THR A 9 -13.38 35.17 -14.35
CA THR A 9 -12.05 34.64 -14.69
C THR A 9 -11.76 33.36 -13.92
N VAL A 10 -12.63 32.36 -13.94
CA VAL A 10 -12.35 31.01 -13.44
C VAL A 10 -12.94 29.93 -14.36
N LEU A 11 -12.90 30.16 -15.66
CA LEU A 11 -13.36 29.17 -16.65
C LEU A 11 -12.59 29.29 -17.95
N LYS A 12 -11.26 29.05 -17.92
CA LYS A 12 -10.48 28.83 -19.15
C LYS A 12 -9.10 28.22 -18.85
N LEU A 13 -9.07 27.05 -18.23
CA LEU A 13 -7.84 26.20 -18.17
C LEU A 13 -8.18 24.71 -18.37
N GLN A 14 -9.14 24.43 -19.23
CA GLN A 14 -9.47 23.06 -19.67
C GLN A 14 -9.55 22.98 -21.18
N GLU A 15 -8.53 23.46 -21.87
CA GLU A 15 -8.34 23.08 -23.29
C GLU A 15 -6.86 23.19 -23.66
N LYS A 16 -6.37 22.13 -24.29
CA LYS A 16 -5.06 21.99 -24.97
C LYS A 16 -3.91 21.41 -24.14
N HIS A 17 -4.02 20.13 -23.80
CA HIS A 17 -2.86 19.26 -23.94
C HIS A 17 -3.11 18.30 -25.11
N SER A 18 -3.15 18.83 -26.31
CA SER A 18 -2.85 18.07 -27.50
C SER A 18 -1.36 17.74 -27.46
N VAL A 19 -1.05 16.48 -27.19
CA VAL A 19 0.29 15.94 -27.32
C VAL A 19 0.74 16.19 -28.75
N ARG A 20 1.70 17.12 -28.93
CA ARG A 20 2.39 17.32 -30.20
C ARG A 20 3.00 15.99 -30.62
N ARG A 21 2.56 15.46 -31.74
CA ARG A 21 3.25 14.38 -32.44
C ARG A 21 4.63 14.92 -32.85
N ALA A 22 5.66 14.45 -32.17
CA ALA A 22 7.02 14.56 -32.66
C ALA A 22 7.19 13.44 -33.67
N ASP A 23 7.10 13.77 -34.94
CA ASP A 23 7.47 12.89 -36.04
C ASP A 23 8.96 12.61 -35.92
N GLY A 24 9.33 11.34 -35.63
CA GLY A 24 10.73 10.93 -35.61
C GLY A 24 11.16 9.94 -34.52
N LEU A 25 10.37 9.69 -33.46
CA LEU A 25 10.65 8.61 -32.50
C LEU A 25 9.64 7.47 -32.67
N GLY A 26 10.14 6.23 -32.75
CA GLY A 26 9.32 5.04 -32.90
C GLY A 26 8.13 5.01 -31.93
N LYS A 27 6.95 4.55 -32.41
CA LYS A 27 5.71 4.49 -31.64
C LYS A 27 5.96 3.95 -30.24
N VAL A 28 5.75 4.80 -29.20
CA VAL A 28 5.87 4.37 -27.80
C VAL A 28 4.97 3.17 -27.58
N LYS A 29 5.52 2.07 -27.04
CA LYS A 29 4.77 0.84 -26.84
C LYS A 29 3.59 1.09 -25.89
N LEU A 30 2.44 0.51 -26.18
CA LEU A 30 1.21 0.69 -25.39
C LEU A 30 1.41 0.52 -23.87
N LEU A 31 2.20 -0.48 -23.48
CA LEU A 31 2.48 -0.69 -22.04
C LEU A 31 3.36 0.41 -21.43
N ASP A 32 4.16 1.11 -22.21
CA ASP A 32 4.94 2.25 -21.75
C ASP A 32 4.03 3.48 -21.59
N GLN A 33 3.11 3.70 -22.51
CA GLN A 33 2.05 4.71 -22.36
C GLN A 33 1.19 4.45 -21.13
N LEU A 34 0.85 3.18 -20.86
CA LEU A 34 0.11 2.79 -19.65
C LEU A 34 0.91 3.13 -18.37
N ARG A 35 2.22 2.86 -18.34
CA ARG A 35 3.10 3.22 -17.23
C ARG A 35 3.16 4.74 -17.01
N GLU A 36 3.34 5.48 -18.09
CA GLU A 36 3.37 6.95 -18.03
C GLU A 36 2.05 7.53 -17.51
N ALA A 37 0.91 7.03 -18.03
CA ALA A 37 -0.42 7.46 -17.58
C ALA A 37 -0.68 7.17 -16.09
N LEU A 38 -0.19 6.03 -15.59
CA LEU A 38 -0.27 5.66 -14.16
C LEU A 38 0.63 6.55 -13.30
N ARG A 39 1.87 6.79 -13.73
CA ARG A 39 2.83 7.66 -13.03
C ARG A 39 2.37 9.11 -12.98
N ALA A 40 1.86 9.63 -14.10
CA ALA A 40 1.30 10.99 -14.16
C ALA A 40 0.13 11.21 -13.18
N ARG A 41 -0.52 10.12 -12.74
CA ARG A 41 -1.61 10.14 -11.75
C ARG A 41 -1.19 9.65 -10.37
N HIS A 42 0.11 9.56 -10.13
CA HIS A 42 0.72 9.15 -8.86
C HIS A 42 0.24 7.77 -8.37
N TYR A 43 -0.03 6.83 -9.28
CA TYR A 43 -0.32 5.45 -8.90
C TYR A 43 0.92 4.76 -8.34
N SER A 44 0.72 3.91 -7.31
CA SER A 44 1.83 3.17 -6.71
C SER A 44 2.52 2.25 -7.72
N ARG A 45 3.82 2.02 -7.53
CA ARG A 45 4.59 1.08 -8.39
C ARG A 45 3.97 -0.32 -8.45
N ARG A 46 3.37 -0.78 -7.35
CA ARG A 46 2.67 -2.08 -7.30
C ARG A 46 1.41 -2.06 -8.18
N THR A 47 0.65 -0.96 -8.17
CA THR A 47 -0.51 -0.79 -9.06
C THR A 47 -0.07 -0.74 -10.52
N GLU A 48 1.02 -0.02 -10.82
CA GLU A 48 1.61 0.03 -12.17
C GLU A 48 1.95 -1.37 -12.68
N GLN A 49 2.67 -2.15 -11.89
CA GLN A 49 3.04 -3.53 -12.23
C GLN A 49 1.81 -4.40 -12.48
N THR A 50 0.81 -4.29 -11.61
CA THR A 50 -0.43 -5.08 -11.70
C THR A 50 -1.24 -4.70 -12.92
N TYR A 51 -1.40 -3.41 -13.20
CA TYR A 51 -2.18 -2.95 -14.36
C TYR A 51 -1.48 -3.29 -15.67
N CYS A 52 -0.16 -3.15 -15.73
CA CYS A 52 0.62 -3.60 -16.91
C CYS A 52 0.53 -5.11 -17.10
N LEU A 53 0.52 -5.91 -16.03
CA LEU A 53 0.33 -7.35 -16.11
C LEU A 53 -1.03 -7.71 -16.70
N TRP A 54 -2.12 -7.08 -16.21
CA TRP A 54 -3.46 -7.32 -16.74
C TRP A 54 -3.61 -6.85 -18.19
N GLY A 55 -3.07 -5.69 -18.54
CA GLY A 55 -3.04 -5.23 -19.94
C GLY A 55 -2.30 -6.20 -20.86
N LYS A 56 -1.13 -6.70 -20.40
CA LYS A 56 -0.37 -7.72 -21.13
C LYS A 56 -1.18 -9.01 -21.30
N ARG A 57 -1.79 -9.54 -20.22
CA ARG A 57 -2.61 -10.76 -20.27
C ARG A 57 -3.79 -10.61 -21.22
N PHE A 58 -4.48 -9.48 -21.22
CA PHE A 58 -5.58 -9.18 -22.13
C PHE A 58 -5.15 -9.21 -23.60
N ILE A 59 -4.02 -8.57 -23.93
CA ILE A 59 -3.46 -8.55 -25.28
C ILE A 59 -3.12 -9.98 -25.77
N TYR A 60 -2.48 -10.78 -24.89
CA TYR A 60 -2.13 -12.17 -25.25
C TYR A 60 -3.35 -13.08 -25.39
N PHE A 61 -4.37 -12.90 -24.56
CA PHE A 61 -5.63 -13.65 -24.67
C PHE A 61 -6.30 -13.45 -26.04
N HIS A 62 -6.18 -12.25 -26.61
CA HIS A 62 -6.71 -11.92 -27.94
C HIS A 62 -5.64 -12.02 -29.05
N HIS A 63 -4.72 -12.99 -28.95
CA HIS A 63 -3.73 -13.30 -29.99
C HIS A 63 -2.86 -12.09 -30.39
N VAL A 64 -2.42 -11.29 -29.43
CA VAL A 64 -1.57 -10.09 -29.62
C VAL A 64 -2.26 -8.98 -30.43
N ARG A 65 -3.60 -8.98 -30.46
CA ARG A 65 -4.40 -7.93 -31.09
C ARG A 65 -4.29 -6.64 -30.28
N HIS A 66 -4.25 -5.49 -30.97
CA HIS A 66 -4.09 -4.19 -30.30
C HIS A 66 -5.41 -3.78 -29.61
N PRO A 67 -5.40 -3.34 -28.32
CA PRO A 67 -6.62 -2.98 -27.60
C PRO A 67 -7.47 -1.87 -28.27
N ALA A 68 -6.88 -0.98 -29.05
CA ALA A 68 -7.63 0.01 -29.82
C ALA A 68 -8.59 -0.60 -30.87
N GLU A 69 -8.35 -1.84 -31.27
CA GLU A 69 -9.17 -2.59 -32.24
C GLU A 69 -10.20 -3.51 -31.56
N MET A 70 -10.25 -3.46 -30.23
CA MET A 70 -11.11 -4.28 -29.40
C MET A 70 -12.19 -3.41 -28.74
N SER A 71 -13.30 -4.05 -28.39
CA SER A 71 -14.49 -3.42 -27.80
C SER A 71 -14.85 -4.05 -26.45
N GLU A 72 -16.05 -3.78 -26.00
CA GLU A 72 -16.61 -4.34 -24.76
C GLU A 72 -16.77 -5.86 -24.84
N SER A 73 -17.05 -6.40 -26.03
CA SER A 73 -17.19 -7.84 -26.25
C SER A 73 -15.90 -8.59 -25.91
N GLU A 74 -14.74 -8.04 -26.32
CA GLU A 74 -13.45 -8.64 -26.02
C GLU A 74 -13.10 -8.52 -24.52
N VAL A 75 -13.45 -7.40 -23.88
CA VAL A 75 -13.27 -7.24 -22.43
C VAL A 75 -14.12 -8.27 -21.67
N ASN A 76 -15.40 -8.42 -22.05
CA ASN A 76 -16.31 -9.40 -21.45
C ASN A 76 -15.83 -10.83 -21.66
N ALA A 77 -15.37 -11.18 -22.88
CA ALA A 77 -14.83 -12.50 -23.16
C ALA A 77 -13.63 -12.83 -22.27
N PHE A 78 -12.72 -11.88 -22.10
CA PHE A 78 -11.55 -12.05 -21.22
C PHE A 78 -11.95 -12.21 -19.75
N LEU A 79 -12.86 -11.36 -19.24
CA LEU A 79 -13.33 -11.45 -17.84
C LEU A 79 -14.08 -12.75 -17.57
N THR A 80 -14.89 -13.22 -18.55
CA THR A 80 -15.58 -14.52 -18.48
C THR A 80 -14.57 -15.67 -18.48
N HIS A 81 -13.54 -15.60 -19.34
CA HIS A 81 -12.45 -16.58 -19.32
C HIS A 81 -11.77 -16.68 -17.97
N LEU A 82 -11.41 -15.52 -17.36
CA LEU A 82 -10.83 -15.49 -16.03
C LEU A 82 -11.71 -16.14 -14.97
N ALA A 83 -13.02 -15.89 -15.03
CA ALA A 83 -13.97 -16.44 -14.05
C ALA A 83 -14.23 -17.93 -14.28
N VAL A 84 -14.50 -18.35 -15.53
CA VAL A 84 -14.99 -19.70 -15.85
C VAL A 84 -13.85 -20.69 -16.10
N LYS A 85 -12.81 -20.28 -16.82
CA LYS A 85 -11.71 -21.19 -17.19
C LYS A 85 -10.58 -21.16 -16.17
N GLU A 86 -10.20 -19.96 -15.69
CA GLU A 86 -9.11 -19.85 -14.72
C GLU A 86 -9.62 -19.88 -13.26
N ASN A 87 -10.95 -19.86 -13.05
CA ASN A 87 -11.58 -19.91 -11.71
C ASN A 87 -11.01 -18.89 -10.72
N VAL A 88 -10.72 -17.66 -11.22
CA VAL A 88 -10.18 -16.60 -10.35
C VAL A 88 -11.24 -16.07 -9.39
N SER A 89 -10.78 -15.53 -8.25
CA SER A 89 -11.70 -14.90 -7.31
C SER A 89 -12.36 -13.64 -7.90
N ALA A 90 -13.58 -13.31 -7.42
CA ALA A 90 -14.29 -12.07 -7.77
C ALA A 90 -13.41 -10.80 -7.60
N SER A 91 -12.55 -10.78 -6.57
CA SER A 91 -11.62 -9.68 -6.34
C SER A 91 -10.56 -9.56 -7.44
N THR A 92 -10.05 -10.70 -7.91
CA THR A 92 -9.05 -10.77 -8.99
C THR A 92 -9.66 -10.34 -10.32
N GLN A 93 -10.87 -10.80 -10.63
CA GLN A 93 -11.62 -10.39 -11.83
C GLN A 93 -11.90 -8.88 -11.82
N ASN A 94 -12.35 -8.32 -10.69
CA ASN A 94 -12.58 -6.88 -10.55
C ASN A 94 -11.28 -6.06 -10.65
N GLN A 95 -10.14 -6.61 -10.24
CA GLN A 95 -8.83 -5.96 -10.42
C GLN A 95 -8.44 -5.92 -11.91
N ALA A 96 -8.64 -7.00 -12.65
CA ALA A 96 -8.42 -7.04 -14.10
C ALA A 96 -9.31 -6.01 -14.81
N LEU A 97 -10.61 -5.98 -14.47
CA LEU A 97 -11.54 -4.99 -15.00
C LEU A 97 -11.07 -3.56 -14.75
N SER A 98 -10.65 -3.24 -13.52
CA SER A 98 -10.16 -1.90 -13.18
C SER A 98 -8.93 -1.49 -13.98
N ALA A 99 -8.03 -2.44 -14.27
CA ALA A 99 -6.85 -2.21 -15.09
C ALA A 99 -7.22 -1.93 -16.57
N LEU A 100 -8.17 -2.70 -17.12
CA LEU A 100 -8.65 -2.49 -18.50
C LEU A 100 -9.42 -1.17 -18.63
N LEU A 101 -10.31 -0.85 -17.69
CA LEU A 101 -11.01 0.44 -17.67
C LEU A 101 -10.02 1.62 -17.66
N PHE A 102 -8.95 1.49 -16.87
CA PHE A 102 -7.90 2.50 -16.84
C PHE A 102 -7.20 2.61 -18.20
N LEU A 103 -6.82 1.48 -18.82
CA LEU A 103 -6.17 1.44 -20.13
C LEU A 103 -7.02 2.14 -21.19
N TYR A 104 -8.29 1.78 -21.30
CA TYR A 104 -9.18 2.36 -22.30
C TYR A 104 -9.43 3.85 -22.05
N ARG A 105 -9.71 4.23 -20.81
CA ARG A 105 -10.07 5.62 -20.47
C ARG A 105 -8.90 6.60 -20.57
N TYR A 106 -7.71 6.21 -20.14
CA TYR A 106 -6.60 7.14 -19.95
C TYR A 106 -5.43 6.98 -20.94
N VAL A 107 -5.40 5.87 -21.67
CA VAL A 107 -4.34 5.61 -22.66
C VAL A 107 -4.91 5.63 -24.07
N LEU A 108 -6.07 5.02 -24.27
CA LEU A 108 -6.71 4.94 -25.58
C LEU A 108 -7.72 6.06 -25.83
N ASP A 109 -8.00 6.88 -24.81
CA ASP A 109 -9.01 7.96 -24.83
C ASP A 109 -10.38 7.48 -25.37
N ARG A 110 -10.77 6.28 -24.98
CA ARG A 110 -12.04 5.66 -25.36
C ARG A 110 -12.87 5.39 -24.12
N LYS A 111 -14.08 5.91 -24.10
CA LYS A 111 -15.10 5.40 -23.18
C LYS A 111 -15.51 4.04 -23.72
N ILE A 112 -15.17 2.99 -23.01
CA ILE A 112 -15.89 1.74 -23.17
C ILE A 112 -17.28 2.06 -22.67
N GLY A 113 -18.31 1.95 -23.51
CA GLY A 113 -19.67 2.42 -23.27
C GLY A 113 -20.20 2.03 -21.91
N ASP A 114 -21.39 2.45 -21.54
CA ASP A 114 -21.93 2.14 -20.24
C ASP A 114 -21.86 0.63 -19.98
N LEU A 115 -20.81 0.22 -19.29
CA LEU A 115 -20.53 -1.17 -18.94
C LEU A 115 -21.62 -1.69 -17.96
N GLY A 116 -22.87 -1.28 -18.20
CA GLY A 116 -24.03 -1.69 -17.42
C GLY A 116 -24.23 -3.20 -17.37
N GLU A 117 -23.67 -3.92 -18.31
CA GLU A 117 -23.69 -5.39 -18.36
C GLU A 117 -22.36 -6.06 -17.99
N LEU A 118 -21.30 -5.32 -17.69
CA LEU A 118 -20.11 -5.94 -17.12
C LEU A 118 -20.43 -6.49 -15.74
N ILE A 119 -20.51 -7.80 -15.68
CA ILE A 119 -20.74 -8.57 -14.45
C ILE A 119 -19.59 -8.27 -13.47
N ARG A 120 -19.76 -7.24 -12.67
CA ARG A 120 -18.93 -7.08 -11.47
C ARG A 120 -19.23 -8.24 -10.56
N ALA A 121 -18.29 -9.16 -10.45
CA ALA A 121 -18.45 -10.28 -9.56
C ALA A 121 -18.75 -9.79 -8.14
N ARG A 122 -19.86 -10.25 -7.58
CA ARG A 122 -20.24 -9.93 -6.18
C ARG A 122 -19.16 -10.50 -5.27
N LYS A 123 -18.54 -9.65 -4.48
CA LYS A 123 -17.61 -10.11 -3.44
C LYS A 123 -18.45 -10.68 -2.29
N PRO A 124 -18.25 -11.94 -1.89
CA PRO A 124 -18.84 -12.42 -0.66
C PRO A 124 -18.28 -11.59 0.51
N GLN A 125 -19.17 -11.06 1.35
CA GLN A 125 -18.75 -10.45 2.61
C GLN A 125 -18.28 -11.58 3.53
N ARG A 126 -16.96 -11.60 3.79
CA ARG A 126 -16.39 -12.53 4.76
C ARG A 126 -16.19 -11.79 6.07
N VAL A 127 -16.64 -12.38 7.16
CA VAL A 127 -16.33 -11.91 8.50
C VAL A 127 -14.80 -11.99 8.69
N PRO A 128 -14.13 -10.92 9.11
CA PRO A 128 -12.71 -10.96 9.37
C PRO A 128 -12.36 -11.98 10.47
N VAL A 129 -11.24 -12.66 10.30
CA VAL A 129 -10.72 -13.54 11.36
C VAL A 129 -10.13 -12.68 12.47
N VAL A 130 -10.54 -12.95 13.71
CA VAL A 130 -10.04 -12.31 14.93
C VAL A 130 -9.43 -13.40 15.82
N MET A 131 -8.27 -13.08 16.39
CA MET A 131 -7.61 -13.90 17.41
C MET A 131 -8.11 -13.49 18.79
N THR A 132 -8.22 -14.45 19.72
CA THR A 132 -8.39 -14.11 21.13
C THR A 132 -7.11 -13.50 21.72
N ARG A 133 -7.18 -12.91 22.91
CA ARG A 133 -5.99 -12.35 23.58
C ARG A 133 -4.95 -13.43 23.88
N GLU A 134 -5.40 -14.63 24.23
CA GLU A 134 -4.57 -15.82 24.48
C GLU A 134 -3.89 -16.29 23.18
N GLU A 135 -4.61 -16.34 22.05
CA GLU A 135 -4.06 -16.69 20.74
C GLU A 135 -3.00 -15.66 20.31
N VAL A 136 -3.25 -14.36 20.52
CA VAL A 136 -2.25 -13.31 20.23
C VAL A 136 -1.00 -13.52 21.09
N LYS A 137 -1.16 -13.75 22.39
CA LYS A 137 -0.05 -13.99 23.32
C LYS A 137 0.76 -15.23 22.93
N ALA A 138 0.09 -16.34 22.60
CA ALA A 138 0.72 -17.59 22.17
C ALA A 138 1.51 -17.39 20.85
N LEU A 139 0.90 -16.70 19.87
CA LEU A 139 1.56 -16.42 18.60
C LEU A 139 2.79 -15.54 18.78
N LEU A 140 2.68 -14.44 19.53
CA LEU A 140 3.80 -13.55 19.82
C LEU A 140 4.91 -14.29 20.59
N GLY A 141 4.58 -15.21 21.48
CA GLY A 141 5.55 -16.06 22.17
C GLY A 141 6.35 -16.99 21.25
N CYS A 142 5.87 -17.25 20.04
CA CYS A 142 6.57 -18.02 19.02
C CYS A 142 7.47 -17.18 18.09
N LEU A 143 7.49 -15.84 18.28
CA LEU A 143 8.32 -14.92 17.52
C LEU A 143 9.46 -14.37 18.38
N THR A 144 10.56 -13.98 17.76
CA THR A 144 11.73 -13.41 18.44
C THR A 144 12.31 -12.22 17.68
N GLY A 145 13.07 -11.38 18.37
CA GLY A 145 13.79 -10.25 17.79
C GLY A 145 12.89 -9.29 17.02
N ASP A 146 13.36 -8.81 15.86
CA ASP A 146 12.66 -7.83 15.03
C ASP A 146 11.27 -8.32 14.58
N LYS A 147 11.10 -9.64 14.36
CA LYS A 147 9.83 -10.23 13.92
C LYS A 147 8.79 -10.18 15.02
N TRP A 148 9.20 -10.43 16.26
CA TRP A 148 8.35 -10.23 17.43
C TRP A 148 7.95 -8.76 17.58
N LEU A 149 8.92 -7.85 17.48
CA LEU A 149 8.68 -6.42 17.64
C LEU A 149 7.72 -5.88 16.56
N MET A 150 7.94 -6.23 15.28
CA MET A 150 7.05 -5.88 14.18
C MET A 150 5.62 -6.41 14.40
N ALA A 151 5.47 -7.67 14.79
CA ALA A 151 4.15 -8.27 15.04
C ALA A 151 3.46 -7.62 16.24
N SER A 152 4.21 -7.29 17.30
CA SER A 152 3.72 -6.60 18.49
C SER A 152 3.24 -5.18 18.15
N ILE A 153 3.94 -4.46 17.28
CA ILE A 153 3.51 -3.14 16.78
C ILE A 153 2.24 -3.27 15.91
N LEU A 154 2.16 -4.29 15.02
CA LEU A 154 0.95 -4.52 14.23
C LEU A 154 -0.28 -4.71 15.12
N TYR A 155 -0.15 -5.45 16.22
CA TYR A 155 -1.23 -5.66 17.18
C TYR A 155 -1.44 -4.44 18.10
N GLY A 156 -0.37 -3.91 18.70
CA GLY A 156 -0.50 -2.89 19.74
C GLY A 156 -0.80 -1.48 19.22
N ALA A 157 -0.49 -1.19 17.96
CA ALA A 157 -0.75 0.10 17.32
C ALA A 157 -1.76 0.01 16.15
N GLY A 158 -2.24 -1.19 15.82
CA GLY A 158 -3.20 -1.42 14.74
C GLY A 158 -2.69 -1.07 13.33
N LEU A 159 -1.39 -1.10 13.09
CA LEU A 159 -0.80 -0.74 11.82
C LEU A 159 -1.11 -1.75 10.71
N ARG A 160 -1.19 -1.26 9.45
CA ARG A 160 -1.09 -2.15 8.29
C ARG A 160 0.35 -2.65 8.14
N LEU A 161 0.53 -3.82 7.52
CA LEU A 161 1.86 -4.42 7.34
C LEU A 161 2.87 -3.41 6.77
N MET A 162 2.57 -2.79 5.64
CA MET A 162 3.48 -1.84 5.00
C MET A 162 3.67 -0.55 5.81
N GLU A 163 2.67 -0.10 6.58
CA GLU A 163 2.82 1.04 7.48
C GLU A 163 3.88 0.74 8.56
N CYS A 164 3.84 -0.46 9.15
CA CYS A 164 4.84 -0.90 10.11
C CYS A 164 6.24 -1.01 9.48
N LEU A 165 6.35 -1.65 8.33
CA LEU A 165 7.65 -1.87 7.67
C LEU A 165 8.28 -0.57 7.15
N CYS A 166 7.44 0.41 6.77
CA CYS A 166 7.88 1.71 6.25
C CYS A 166 8.02 2.79 7.32
N LEU A 167 7.94 2.45 8.62
CA LEU A 167 8.18 3.41 9.70
C LEU A 167 9.59 3.99 9.61
N ARG A 168 9.67 5.31 9.79
CA ARG A 168 10.93 6.05 9.93
C ARG A 168 11.20 6.34 11.40
N VAL A 169 12.44 6.57 11.73
CA VAL A 169 12.84 6.92 13.11
C VAL A 169 12.05 8.12 13.62
N GLN A 170 11.88 9.15 12.79
CA GLN A 170 11.12 10.36 13.14
C GLN A 170 9.61 10.14 13.34
N ASP A 171 9.09 8.99 12.96
CA ASP A 171 7.66 8.69 13.06
C ASP A 171 7.28 8.11 14.43
N VAL A 172 8.28 7.86 15.29
CA VAL A 172 8.10 7.31 16.63
C VAL A 172 8.42 8.37 17.68
N ASP A 173 7.42 8.77 18.45
CA ASP A 173 7.56 9.71 19.56
C ASP A 173 7.45 8.96 20.90
N PHE A 174 8.59 8.75 21.53
CA PHE A 174 8.67 8.07 22.83
C PHE A 174 8.20 8.95 24.01
N GLY A 175 8.21 10.28 23.86
CA GLY A 175 7.76 11.20 24.88
C GLY A 175 6.25 11.25 24.96
N ARG A 176 5.58 11.21 23.81
CA ARG A 176 4.13 11.26 23.70
C ARG A 176 3.47 9.88 23.60
N ASN A 177 4.24 8.82 23.48
CA ASN A 177 3.76 7.45 23.22
C ASN A 177 2.93 7.35 21.94
N GLU A 178 3.42 7.96 20.88
CA GLU A 178 2.72 8.08 19.60
C GLU A 178 3.55 7.52 18.44
N ILE A 179 2.85 6.98 17.47
CA ILE A 179 3.39 6.63 16.16
C ILE A 179 2.64 7.43 15.09
N THR A 180 3.37 8.23 14.33
CA THR A 180 2.85 8.93 13.17
C THR A 180 2.86 8.00 11.96
N VAL A 181 1.71 7.69 11.42
CA VAL A 181 1.57 6.90 10.20
C VAL A 181 1.42 7.84 9.04
N ARG A 182 2.44 7.91 8.19
CA ARG A 182 2.41 8.72 6.98
C ARG A 182 1.69 7.96 5.88
N SER A 183 0.62 8.56 5.38
CA SER A 183 -0.18 7.96 4.31
C SER A 183 0.38 8.31 2.96
N GLY A 184 0.78 7.30 2.18
CA GLY A 184 0.97 7.47 0.75
C GLY A 184 -0.35 7.74 0.03
N LYS A 185 -0.31 8.53 -1.07
CA LYS A 185 -1.39 8.63 -2.05
C LYS A 185 -2.71 9.24 -1.55
N GLY A 186 -2.67 10.49 -1.08
CA GLY A 186 -3.88 11.28 -0.78
C GLY A 186 -4.65 10.85 0.46
N GLU A 187 -4.09 9.99 1.29
CA GLU A 187 -4.55 9.73 2.64
C GLU A 187 -3.91 10.76 3.58
N LYS A 188 -4.64 11.17 4.59
CA LYS A 188 -4.11 12.07 5.64
C LYS A 188 -3.19 11.28 6.56
N ASP A 189 -2.11 11.91 7.03
CA ASP A 189 -1.32 11.38 8.13
C ASP A 189 -2.24 11.15 9.34
N ARG A 190 -1.96 10.11 10.12
CA ARG A 190 -2.67 9.84 11.35
C ARG A 190 -1.70 9.51 12.47
N ILE A 191 -2.14 9.73 13.67
CA ILE A 191 -1.42 9.32 14.87
C ILE A 191 -2.11 8.09 15.46
N THR A 192 -1.32 7.13 15.91
CA THR A 192 -1.79 5.99 16.69
C THR A 192 -0.90 5.81 17.91
N MET A 193 -1.35 4.99 18.87
CA MET A 193 -0.64 4.77 20.11
C MET A 193 0.64 3.93 19.92
N LEU A 194 1.69 4.25 20.67
CA LEU A 194 2.81 3.36 20.95
C LEU A 194 2.57 2.71 22.32
N PRO A 195 2.31 1.39 22.40
CA PRO A 195 2.11 0.72 23.67
C PRO A 195 3.34 0.89 24.58
N GLU A 196 3.11 1.19 25.86
CA GLU A 196 4.17 1.41 26.85
C GLU A 196 5.13 0.20 26.92
N SER A 197 4.59 -1.02 26.86
CA SER A 197 5.37 -2.26 26.87
C SER A 197 6.32 -2.44 25.69
N LEU A 198 6.15 -1.68 24.62
CA LEU A 198 7.00 -1.73 23.44
C LEU A 198 8.06 -0.62 23.40
N LYS A 199 8.02 0.35 24.33
CA LYS A 199 8.99 1.47 24.34
C LYS A 199 10.41 0.99 24.48
N GLU A 200 10.71 0.29 25.55
CA GLU A 200 12.07 -0.21 25.82
C GLU A 200 12.57 -1.16 24.73
N PRO A 201 11.82 -2.19 24.32
CA PRO A 201 12.25 -3.06 23.21
C PRO A 201 12.50 -2.30 21.91
N LEU A 202 11.68 -1.28 21.60
CA LEU A 202 11.85 -0.48 20.39
C LEU A 202 13.06 0.46 20.47
N GLN A 203 13.32 1.06 21.64
CA GLN A 203 14.54 1.84 21.87
C GLN A 203 15.80 1.00 21.74
N ASP A 204 15.79 -0.22 22.29
CA ASP A 204 16.90 -1.16 22.16
C ASP A 204 17.14 -1.55 20.71
N HIS A 205 16.07 -1.80 19.97
CA HIS A 205 16.14 -2.07 18.55
C HIS A 205 16.72 -0.87 17.79
N LEU A 206 16.27 0.35 18.07
CA LEU A 206 16.78 1.55 17.43
C LEU A 206 18.25 1.83 17.75
N ARG A 207 18.75 1.46 18.95
CA ARG A 207 20.19 1.53 19.24
C ARG A 207 21.00 0.63 18.30
N LYS A 208 20.53 -0.59 18.02
CA LYS A 208 21.17 -1.52 17.08
C LYS A 208 21.12 -0.96 15.63
N VAL A 209 19.96 -0.44 15.23
CA VAL A 209 19.79 0.16 13.89
C VAL A 209 20.69 1.38 13.73
N LYS A 210 20.85 2.20 14.78
CA LYS A 210 21.75 3.36 14.75
C LYS A 210 23.22 2.95 14.58
N ALA A 211 23.65 1.88 15.23
CA ALA A 211 25.00 1.34 15.05
C ALA A 211 25.23 0.85 13.61
N ILE A 212 24.24 0.17 13.01
CA ILE A 212 24.29 -0.25 11.59
C ILE A 212 24.39 0.98 10.68
N HIS A 213 23.58 2.00 10.94
CA HIS A 213 23.58 3.23 10.14
C HIS A 213 24.91 3.97 10.24
N GLN A 214 25.48 4.09 11.44
CA GLN A 214 26.80 4.69 11.65
C GLN A 214 27.89 3.94 10.88
N LYS A 215 27.88 2.62 10.94
CA LYS A 215 28.79 1.78 10.13
C LYS A 215 28.59 2.03 8.64
N ASP A 216 27.35 2.08 8.16
CA ASP A 216 27.08 2.38 6.76
C ASP A 216 27.61 3.75 6.33
N LEU A 217 27.50 4.78 7.20
CA LEU A 217 28.04 6.12 6.92
C LEU A 217 29.58 6.12 6.79
N THR A 218 30.29 5.41 7.69
CA THR A 218 31.76 5.32 7.62
C THR A 218 32.25 4.59 6.37
N GLU A 219 31.44 3.72 5.82
CA GLU A 219 31.72 2.97 4.58
C GLU A 219 31.21 3.70 3.31
N GLY A 220 30.73 4.95 3.44
CA GLY A 220 30.23 5.76 2.32
C GLY A 220 28.76 5.53 1.95
N TRP A 221 28.06 4.62 2.65
CA TRP A 221 26.66 4.28 2.45
C TRP A 221 25.70 5.15 3.27
N GLY A 222 24.66 4.57 3.82
CA GLY A 222 23.75 5.22 4.78
C GLY A 222 22.57 5.95 4.14
N ARG A 223 22.42 5.88 2.81
CA ARG A 223 21.26 6.46 2.13
C ARG A 223 20.02 5.54 2.23
N VAL A 224 18.88 6.20 2.34
CA VAL A 224 17.55 5.55 2.22
C VAL A 224 16.76 6.24 1.13
N GLN A 225 15.83 5.50 0.52
CA GLN A 225 14.92 6.08 -0.47
C GLN A 225 14.01 7.11 0.23
N MET A 226 13.96 8.31 -0.33
CA MET A 226 13.11 9.39 0.14
C MET A 226 11.74 9.35 -0.53
N PRO A 227 10.68 9.88 0.13
CA PRO A 227 9.40 10.10 -0.51
C PRO A 227 9.49 11.15 -1.62
N GLU A 228 8.95 10.82 -2.81
CA GLU A 228 8.80 11.73 -3.95
C GLU A 228 10.05 12.54 -4.30
N ALA A 229 9.93 13.88 -4.28
CA ALA A 229 11.00 14.80 -4.66
C ALA A 229 11.81 15.36 -3.47
N LEU A 230 11.64 14.80 -2.26
CA LEU A 230 12.28 15.34 -1.05
C LEU A 230 13.80 15.21 -1.07
N ASP A 231 14.36 14.20 -1.73
CA ASP A 231 15.82 14.06 -1.88
C ASP A 231 16.42 15.16 -2.75
N ARG A 232 15.69 15.71 -3.72
CA ARG A 232 16.12 16.89 -4.49
C ARG A 232 16.05 18.15 -3.66
N LYS A 233 15.01 18.32 -2.82
CA LYS A 233 14.86 19.49 -1.95
C LYS A 233 15.83 19.45 -0.77
N TYR A 234 16.14 18.27 -0.25
CA TYR A 234 16.99 18.05 0.90
C TYR A 234 18.06 16.98 0.61
N PRO A 235 19.15 17.30 -0.12
CA PRO A 235 20.12 16.31 -0.62
C PRO A 235 20.79 15.45 0.47
N ASN A 236 20.89 15.99 1.69
CA ASN A 236 21.49 15.30 2.85
C ASN A 236 20.47 14.45 3.65
N ALA A 237 19.17 14.71 3.47
CA ALA A 237 18.13 14.00 4.21
C ALA A 237 18.17 12.47 4.05
N PRO A 238 18.52 11.90 2.89
CA PRO A 238 18.63 10.45 2.76
C PRO A 238 19.63 9.79 3.72
N LYS A 239 20.65 10.54 4.20
CA LYS A 239 21.64 10.07 5.17
C LYS A 239 21.34 10.49 6.61
N ASP A 240 20.35 11.34 6.82
CA ASP A 240 19.95 11.79 8.16
C ASP A 240 19.29 10.64 8.94
N TRP A 241 19.66 10.52 10.21
CA TRP A 241 19.12 9.48 11.11
C TRP A 241 17.59 9.48 11.19
N ARG A 242 16.96 10.64 11.20
CA ARG A 242 15.50 10.79 11.28
C ARG A 242 14.76 10.08 10.15
N TRP A 243 15.36 10.01 8.97
CA TRP A 243 14.79 9.38 7.78
C TRP A 243 15.09 7.90 7.66
N GLN A 244 15.97 7.34 8.50
CA GLN A 244 16.29 5.92 8.46
C GLN A 244 15.04 5.07 8.78
N TRP A 245 15.03 3.87 8.24
CA TRP A 245 13.97 2.90 8.51
C TRP A 245 14.08 2.38 9.94
N VAL A 246 12.95 2.23 10.65
CA VAL A 246 12.91 1.53 11.94
C VAL A 246 13.31 0.07 11.74
N PHE A 247 12.85 -0.55 10.64
CA PHE A 247 13.15 -1.94 10.30
C PHE A 247 13.90 -2.03 8.97
N PRO A 248 15.22 -1.73 8.94
CA PRO A 248 16.02 -1.85 7.74
C PRO A 248 16.27 -3.31 7.38
N GLN A 249 16.39 -3.62 6.08
CA GLN A 249 16.86 -4.94 5.65
C GLN A 249 18.35 -5.12 5.94
N GLU A 250 18.79 -6.39 6.11
CA GLU A 250 20.18 -6.71 6.39
C GLU A 250 21.12 -6.37 5.22
N LYS A 251 20.67 -6.62 3.99
CA LYS A 251 21.46 -6.40 2.79
C LYS A 251 21.30 -4.96 2.30
N ARG A 252 22.40 -4.35 1.89
CA ARG A 252 22.41 -3.12 1.11
C ARG A 252 21.90 -3.41 -0.31
N TRP A 253 21.30 -2.43 -0.94
CA TRP A 253 20.96 -2.49 -2.35
C TRP A 253 21.83 -1.51 -3.14
N GLN A 254 22.09 -1.84 -4.39
CA GLN A 254 22.72 -0.97 -5.35
C GLN A 254 21.88 -0.89 -6.60
N ASN A 255 21.64 0.32 -7.08
CA ASN A 255 20.99 0.55 -8.36
C ASN A 255 22.03 0.42 -9.47
N SER A 256 21.99 -0.64 -10.23
CA SER A 256 22.96 -0.90 -11.31
C SER A 256 22.95 0.16 -12.43
N ARG A 257 21.91 0.99 -12.50
CA ARG A 257 21.78 2.04 -13.55
C ARG A 257 22.31 3.40 -13.08
N THR A 258 22.06 3.74 -11.80
CA THR A 258 22.44 5.07 -11.24
C THR A 258 23.66 4.99 -10.32
N GLY A 259 24.11 3.79 -9.94
CA GLY A 259 25.15 3.59 -8.94
C GLY A 259 24.73 3.91 -7.51
N GLU A 260 23.48 4.35 -7.31
CA GLU A 260 22.99 4.66 -5.96
C GLU A 260 22.94 3.42 -5.08
N GLU A 261 23.33 3.59 -3.84
CA GLU A 261 23.44 2.55 -2.84
C GLU A 261 22.68 2.94 -1.58
N GLY A 262 22.12 1.96 -0.86
CA GLY A 262 21.39 2.24 0.35
C GLY A 262 20.79 1.01 1.03
N ARG A 263 19.92 1.27 2.02
CA ARG A 263 19.10 0.25 2.64
C ARG A 263 17.64 0.52 2.40
N HIS A 264 16.90 -0.54 2.04
CA HIS A 264 15.45 -0.54 2.09
C HIS A 264 14.95 -0.98 3.46
N HIS A 265 13.66 -0.77 3.71
CA HIS A 265 12.96 -1.46 4.80
C HIS A 265 12.94 -2.98 4.54
N VAL A 266 12.76 -3.75 5.60
CA VAL A 266 12.60 -5.22 5.50
C VAL A 266 11.46 -5.58 4.54
N HIS A 267 11.66 -6.64 3.76
CA HIS A 267 10.66 -7.06 2.77
C HIS A 267 9.46 -7.74 3.45
N GLU A 268 8.25 -7.45 2.98
CA GLU A 268 6.99 -7.91 3.57
C GLU A 268 6.91 -9.43 3.76
N THR A 269 7.51 -10.20 2.85
CA THR A 269 7.50 -11.66 2.92
C THR A 269 8.23 -12.23 4.14
N ILE A 270 9.19 -11.48 4.70
CA ILE A 270 9.94 -11.91 5.89
C ILE A 270 8.96 -12.06 7.06
N LEU A 271 8.21 -10.99 7.39
CA LEU A 271 7.25 -11.05 8.49
C LEU A 271 6.08 -11.99 8.17
N GLN A 272 5.58 -11.99 6.94
CA GLN A 272 4.49 -12.88 6.53
C GLN A 272 4.83 -14.37 6.69
N ARG A 273 6.08 -14.76 6.38
CA ARG A 273 6.56 -16.15 6.58
C ARG A 273 6.69 -16.47 8.06
N SER A 274 7.30 -15.57 8.85
CA SER A 274 7.47 -15.76 10.28
C SER A 274 6.14 -15.86 11.03
N VAL A 275 5.15 -15.03 10.66
CA VAL A 275 3.80 -15.11 11.23
C VAL A 275 3.14 -16.45 10.88
N ARG A 276 3.22 -16.92 9.63
CA ARG A 276 2.67 -18.23 9.24
C ARG A 276 3.31 -19.39 10.01
N GLU A 277 4.61 -19.32 10.24
CA GLU A 277 5.33 -20.32 11.02
C GLU A 277 4.92 -20.28 12.50
N ALA A 278 4.82 -19.07 13.08
CA ALA A 278 4.38 -18.86 14.46
C ALA A 278 2.96 -19.36 14.69
N VAL A 279 2.03 -19.13 13.75
CA VAL A 279 0.66 -19.66 13.79
C VAL A 279 0.65 -21.18 13.91
N ARG A 280 1.48 -21.87 13.11
CA ARG A 280 1.60 -23.34 13.19
C ARG A 280 2.20 -23.80 14.52
N LYS A 281 3.24 -23.12 15.01
CA LYS A 281 3.89 -23.45 16.31
C LYS A 281 2.95 -23.22 17.49
N ALA A 282 2.11 -22.18 17.43
CA ALA A 282 1.12 -21.87 18.45
C ALA A 282 -0.13 -22.77 18.41
N GLY A 283 -0.25 -23.67 17.43
CA GLY A 283 -1.40 -24.55 17.28
C GLY A 283 -2.70 -23.83 16.91
N ILE A 284 -2.62 -22.64 16.32
CA ILE A 284 -3.79 -21.84 15.97
C ILE A 284 -4.38 -22.38 14.66
N VAL A 285 -5.64 -22.86 14.72
CA VAL A 285 -6.36 -23.43 13.56
C VAL A 285 -6.89 -22.35 12.62
N LYS A 286 -7.15 -21.13 13.14
CA LYS A 286 -7.65 -20.01 12.36
C LYS A 286 -6.67 -19.58 11.26
N HIS A 287 -7.20 -19.11 10.13
CA HIS A 287 -6.37 -18.53 9.06
C HIS A 287 -5.86 -17.15 9.43
N VAL A 288 -4.73 -17.10 10.13
CA VAL A 288 -4.11 -15.87 10.65
C VAL A 288 -3.02 -15.37 9.70
N GLY A 289 -3.03 -14.06 9.44
CA GLY A 289 -2.00 -13.33 8.72
C GLY A 289 -1.68 -11.99 9.39
N CYS A 290 -0.78 -11.21 8.80
CA CYS A 290 -0.40 -9.90 9.37
C CYS A 290 -1.59 -8.94 9.54
N HIS A 291 -2.60 -9.02 8.69
CA HIS A 291 -3.82 -8.21 8.82
C HIS A 291 -4.71 -8.62 9.99
N THR A 292 -4.64 -9.88 10.42
CA THR A 292 -5.40 -10.39 11.56
C THR A 292 -5.03 -9.69 12.85
N PHE A 293 -3.76 -9.30 13.04
CA PHE A 293 -3.35 -8.49 14.19
C PHE A 293 -4.14 -7.18 14.29
N ARG A 294 -4.29 -6.47 13.18
CA ARG A 294 -5.05 -5.23 13.13
C ARG A 294 -6.56 -5.45 13.34
N HIS A 295 -7.12 -6.55 12.83
CA HIS A 295 -8.50 -6.91 13.11
C HIS A 295 -8.70 -7.21 14.60
N SER A 296 -7.80 -8.00 15.19
CA SER A 296 -7.82 -8.30 16.63
C SER A 296 -7.63 -7.05 17.50
N PHE A 297 -6.73 -6.12 17.11
CA PHE A 297 -6.58 -4.83 17.78
C PHE A 297 -7.91 -4.07 17.82
N ALA A 298 -8.58 -3.91 16.66
CA ALA A 298 -9.82 -3.17 16.57
C ALA A 298 -10.95 -3.82 17.39
N THR A 299 -11.09 -5.14 17.31
CA THR A 299 -12.11 -5.88 18.08
C THR A 299 -11.84 -5.80 19.58
N HIS A 300 -10.58 -6.00 20.02
CA HIS A 300 -10.24 -5.93 21.44
C HIS A 300 -10.36 -4.53 22.04
N LEU A 301 -10.22 -3.46 21.24
CA LEU A 301 -10.53 -2.11 21.69
C LEU A 301 -12.03 -1.91 21.89
N LEU A 302 -12.86 -2.41 20.96
CA LEU A 302 -14.32 -2.38 21.10
C LEU A 302 -14.79 -3.15 22.33
N GLU A 303 -14.27 -4.36 22.55
CA GLU A 303 -14.52 -5.17 23.75
C GLU A 303 -14.07 -4.45 25.02
N GLY A 304 -13.00 -3.66 24.93
CA GLY A 304 -12.50 -2.79 26.01
C GLY A 304 -13.31 -1.51 26.23
N GLY A 305 -14.42 -1.31 25.50
CA GLY A 305 -15.32 -0.17 25.68
C GLY A 305 -14.90 1.12 24.93
N TYR A 306 -13.90 1.05 24.05
CA TYR A 306 -13.56 2.21 23.22
C TYR A 306 -14.65 2.46 22.18
N ASP A 307 -14.96 3.74 21.95
CA ASP A 307 -15.96 4.12 20.95
C ASP A 307 -15.44 3.89 19.51
N ILE A 308 -16.39 3.66 18.60
CA ILE A 308 -16.07 3.30 17.21
C ILE A 308 -15.38 4.42 16.43
N ARG A 309 -15.59 5.69 16.79
CA ARG A 309 -14.95 6.83 16.14
C ARG A 309 -13.47 6.90 16.51
N THR A 310 -13.14 6.73 17.78
CA THR A 310 -11.76 6.60 18.23
C THR A 310 -11.03 5.48 17.51
N ILE A 311 -11.66 4.31 17.38
CA ILE A 311 -11.08 3.18 16.64
C ILE A 311 -10.93 3.49 15.15
N GLN A 312 -11.91 4.17 14.54
CA GLN A 312 -11.84 4.60 13.15
C GLN A 312 -10.62 5.52 12.91
N GLU A 313 -10.39 6.47 13.82
CA GLU A 313 -9.25 7.41 13.75
C GLU A 313 -7.91 6.70 13.90
N LEU A 314 -7.76 5.86 14.93
CA LEU A 314 -6.55 5.07 15.15
C LEU A 314 -6.22 4.18 13.94
N LEU A 315 -7.23 3.58 13.35
CA LEU A 315 -7.07 2.74 12.15
C LEU A 315 -6.90 3.57 10.87
N GLY A 316 -7.34 4.82 10.81
CA GLY A 316 -7.35 5.64 9.60
C GLY A 316 -8.28 5.08 8.53
N HIS A 317 -9.50 4.70 8.91
CA HIS A 317 -10.53 4.29 7.98
C HIS A 317 -11.29 5.53 7.47
N LYS A 318 -11.34 5.73 6.14
CA LYS A 318 -12.07 6.85 5.54
C LYS A 318 -13.57 6.81 5.83
N ASN A 319 -14.15 5.60 5.85
CA ASN A 319 -15.56 5.36 6.11
C ASN A 319 -15.75 4.57 7.39
N VAL A 320 -16.65 5.01 8.24
CA VAL A 320 -17.01 4.29 9.47
C VAL A 320 -17.54 2.89 9.18
N SER A 321 -18.21 2.67 8.04
CA SER A 321 -18.68 1.35 7.61
C SER A 321 -17.56 0.30 7.54
N THR A 322 -16.32 0.72 7.27
CA THR A 322 -15.16 -0.18 7.31
C THR A 322 -14.80 -0.58 8.75
N THR A 323 -15.12 0.25 9.73
CA THR A 323 -14.90 -0.04 11.16
C THR A 323 -16.08 -0.79 11.76
N MET A 324 -17.29 -0.54 11.26
CA MET A 324 -18.51 -1.23 11.73
C MET A 324 -18.50 -2.74 11.52
N ILE A 325 -17.66 -3.28 10.65
CA ILE A 325 -17.51 -4.74 10.53
C ILE A 325 -17.06 -5.41 11.84
N TYR A 326 -16.42 -4.66 12.75
CA TYR A 326 -15.98 -5.17 14.05
C TYR A 326 -17.10 -5.21 15.10
N THR A 327 -18.13 -4.36 14.98
CA THR A 327 -19.26 -4.36 15.94
C THR A 327 -20.06 -5.64 15.88
N GLY A 328 -20.22 -6.26 14.71
CA GLY A 328 -20.88 -7.55 14.55
C GLY A 328 -20.09 -8.75 15.09
N MET A 329 -18.90 -8.54 15.65
CA MET A 329 -18.06 -9.59 16.25
C MET A 329 -18.08 -9.58 17.76
N CYS A 330 -18.60 -8.51 18.37
CA CYS A 330 -18.69 -8.35 19.82
C CYS A 330 -20.06 -8.78 20.39
N GLN A 331 -20.92 -9.35 19.55
CA GLN A 331 -22.18 -10.01 19.92
C GLN A 331 -21.99 -11.53 19.92
#